data_c7dff14e05efa013105b81b7441841d7
#
_entry.id   c7dff14e05efa013105b81b7441841d7
#
_cell.length_a   1.000
_cell.length_b   1.000
_cell.length_c   1.000
_cell.angle_alpha   90.00
_cell.angle_beta   90.00
_cell.angle_gamma   90.00
#
_symmetry.space_group_name_H-M   'P 1'
#
loop_
_entity.id
_entity.type
_entity.pdbx_description
1 polymer ?
#
loop_
_entity_poly.entity_id
_entity_poly.type
_entity_poly.pdbx_seq_one_letter_code
_entity_poly.pdbx_strand_id
1 'polypeptide(L)'
;MLKSRLQSTLSDPASSIGLIWRLLSEYGFSRWHRYAIAFVLMGFAAGATALTAYLAGDVINQAYVSRDFQAVVQTSLLLMLAFSLRGAANYGHSVILARVGNSIVAENQRRLFDRLQQQNLTYFSARHSSELLARLSTGAAAANQALNLVITAFGRDFLTLVALTVVMFVQDPIMSLVVFVAVPPVVLALRKLVKRIKTVAMSQWRGGAQTMETLQETIQGIRLVKSFTLEDQMRARFHANVASVQS
;
A
#
# COMPACT_ATOMS: atom_id res chain seq x y z
N MET A 1 -9.90 7.35 29.00
CA MET A 1 -10.55 8.00 27.84
C MET A 1 -9.95 7.63 26.47
N LEU A 2 -8.65 7.42 26.30
CA LEU A 2 -8.08 6.97 24.98
C LEU A 2 -8.47 5.54 24.60
N LYS A 3 -8.53 4.60 25.55
CA LYS A 3 -8.91 3.19 25.29
C LYS A 3 -10.36 3.02 24.82
N SER A 4 -11.29 3.82 25.33
CA SER A 4 -12.71 3.75 24.92
C SER A 4 -12.93 4.34 23.51
N ARG A 5 -12.20 5.37 23.11
CA ARG A 5 -12.24 5.90 21.73
C ARG A 5 -11.62 4.97 20.71
N LEU A 6 -10.55 4.26 21.07
CA LEU A 6 -9.96 3.23 20.20
C LEU A 6 -10.90 2.02 20.00
N GLN A 7 -11.59 1.60 21.05
CA GLN A 7 -12.55 0.49 20.95
C GLN A 7 -13.79 0.86 20.14
N SER A 8 -14.32 2.09 20.26
CA SER A 8 -15.45 2.52 19.43
C SER A 8 -15.10 2.69 17.95
N THR A 9 -13.86 3.09 17.64
CA THR A 9 -13.38 3.20 16.23
C THR A 9 -13.07 1.83 15.61
N LEU A 10 -12.75 0.83 16.42
CA LEU A 10 -12.51 -0.54 15.97
C LEU A 10 -13.80 -1.35 15.78
N SER A 11 -14.88 -0.98 16.47
CA SER A 11 -16.17 -1.67 16.40
C SER A 11 -17.14 -1.07 15.35
N ASP A 12 -16.79 0.06 14.75
CA ASP A 12 -17.62 0.69 13.72
C ASP A 12 -17.37 0.00 12.36
N PRO A 13 -18.33 -0.78 11.82
CA PRO A 13 -18.13 -1.56 10.60
C PRO A 13 -17.87 -0.71 9.35
N ALA A 14 -18.06 0.61 9.44
CA ALA A 14 -17.80 1.56 8.38
C ALA A 14 -16.43 2.25 8.51
N SER A 15 -15.67 2.05 9.60
CA SER A 15 -14.34 2.63 9.75
C SER A 15 -13.32 1.82 8.94
N SER A 16 -12.45 2.51 8.20
CA SER A 16 -11.38 1.87 7.41
C SER A 16 -10.49 0.95 8.28
N ILE A 17 -10.32 1.28 9.55
CA ILE A 17 -9.53 0.52 10.53
C ILE A 17 -10.27 -0.76 10.96
N GLY A 18 -11.59 -0.70 11.17
CA GLY A 18 -12.40 -1.87 11.50
C GLY A 18 -12.45 -2.90 10.37
N LEU A 19 -12.51 -2.44 9.12
CA LEU A 19 -12.43 -3.30 7.93
C LEU A 19 -11.06 -3.98 7.81
N ILE A 20 -9.97 -3.24 8.01
CA ILE A 20 -8.60 -3.79 7.98
C ILE A 20 -8.42 -4.82 9.10
N TRP A 21 -8.88 -4.53 10.33
CA TRP A 21 -8.80 -5.46 11.44
C TRP A 21 -9.60 -6.74 11.20
N ARG A 22 -10.78 -6.63 10.63
CA ARG A 22 -11.62 -7.77 10.25
C ARG A 22 -10.97 -8.63 9.17
N LEU A 23 -10.37 -8.00 8.15
CA LEU A 23 -9.61 -8.71 7.12
C LEU A 23 -8.39 -9.42 7.72
N LEU A 24 -7.65 -8.76 8.61
CA LEU A 24 -6.51 -9.36 9.30
C LEU A 24 -6.92 -10.55 10.18
N SER A 25 -8.02 -10.43 10.92
CA SER A 25 -8.48 -11.52 11.80
C SER A 25 -9.05 -12.70 11.01
N GLU A 26 -9.79 -12.46 9.95
CA GLU A 26 -10.46 -13.50 9.16
C GLU A 26 -9.49 -14.27 8.26
N TYR A 27 -8.49 -13.59 7.69
CA TYR A 27 -7.52 -14.20 6.75
C TYR A 27 -6.13 -14.40 7.35
N GLY A 28 -5.73 -13.62 8.36
CA GLY A 28 -4.41 -13.69 9.00
C GLY A 28 -4.19 -14.96 9.80
N PHE A 29 -5.18 -15.39 10.58
CA PHE A 29 -5.06 -16.57 11.47
C PHE A 29 -4.90 -17.88 10.70
N SER A 30 -5.55 -18.03 9.55
CA SER A 30 -5.45 -19.28 8.76
C SER A 30 -4.08 -19.53 8.14
N ARG A 31 -3.23 -18.49 8.02
CA ARG A 31 -1.92 -18.55 7.32
C ARG A 31 -0.79 -17.87 8.10
N TRP A 32 -0.93 -17.85 9.43
CA TRP A 32 -0.02 -17.13 10.32
C TRP A 32 1.46 -17.51 10.15
N HIS A 33 1.79 -18.78 9.85
CA HIS A 33 3.15 -19.23 9.60
C HIS A 33 3.83 -18.46 8.44
N ARG A 34 3.08 -18.22 7.34
CA ARG A 34 3.61 -17.49 6.18
C ARG A 34 3.84 -16.01 6.50
N TYR A 35 2.94 -15.41 7.28
CA TYR A 35 3.12 -14.05 7.77
C TYR A 35 4.29 -13.97 8.76
N ALA A 36 4.45 -14.93 9.66
CA ALA A 36 5.58 -14.99 10.59
C ALA A 36 6.93 -15.06 9.83
N ILE A 37 7.03 -15.91 8.81
CA ILE A 37 8.24 -15.97 7.97
C ILE A 37 8.48 -14.63 7.24
N ALA A 38 7.43 -14.00 6.72
CA ALA A 38 7.55 -12.69 6.08
C ALA A 38 8.04 -11.62 7.08
N PHE A 39 7.52 -11.60 8.32
CA PHE A 39 7.97 -10.69 9.37
C PHE A 39 9.43 -10.93 9.78
N VAL A 40 9.86 -12.19 9.90
CA VAL A 40 11.27 -12.53 10.17
C VAL A 40 12.17 -12.01 9.04
N LEU A 41 11.79 -12.23 7.78
CA LEU A 41 12.54 -11.70 6.63
C LEU A 41 12.55 -10.17 6.59
N MET A 42 11.44 -9.49 6.96
CA MET A 42 11.39 -8.04 7.10
C MET A 42 12.33 -7.55 8.22
N GLY A 43 12.37 -8.26 9.34
CA GLY A 43 13.33 -7.98 10.44
C GLY A 43 14.77 -8.12 9.98
N PHE A 44 15.08 -9.18 9.23
CA PHE A 44 16.40 -9.36 8.63
C PHE A 44 16.76 -8.25 7.65
N ALA A 45 15.82 -7.84 6.80
CA ALA A 45 16.01 -6.72 5.86
C ALA A 45 16.23 -5.39 6.61
N ALA A 46 15.51 -5.15 7.70
CA ALA A 46 15.68 -3.97 8.55
C ALA A 46 17.05 -3.97 9.24
N GLY A 47 17.46 -5.11 9.81
CA GLY A 47 18.77 -5.29 10.42
C GLY A 47 19.92 -5.11 9.42
N ALA A 48 19.80 -5.69 8.23
CA ALA A 48 20.78 -5.48 7.15
C ALA A 48 20.82 -4.00 6.70
N THR A 49 19.70 -3.29 6.70
CA THR A 49 19.66 -1.84 6.41
C THR A 49 20.39 -1.04 7.50
N ALA A 50 20.16 -1.37 8.76
CA ALA A 50 20.85 -0.75 9.89
C ALA A 50 22.36 -1.01 9.84
N LEU A 51 22.74 -2.26 9.54
CA LEU A 51 24.16 -2.65 9.39
C LEU A 51 24.82 -1.89 8.22
N THR A 52 24.16 -1.75 7.09
CA THR A 52 24.70 -0.97 5.96
C THR A 52 24.87 0.50 6.32
N ALA A 53 23.96 1.10 7.08
CA ALA A 53 24.09 2.47 7.56
C ALA A 53 25.26 2.63 8.53
N TYR A 54 25.44 1.68 9.43
CA TYR A 54 26.57 1.66 10.37
C TYR A 54 27.91 1.53 9.65
N LEU A 55 28.07 0.53 8.78
CA LEU A 55 29.29 0.28 8.03
C LEU A 55 29.65 1.42 7.05
N ALA A 56 28.66 2.14 6.51
CA ALA A 56 28.91 3.28 5.64
C ALA A 56 29.67 4.40 6.39
N GLY A 57 29.35 4.64 7.66
CA GLY A 57 30.10 5.56 8.52
C GLY A 57 31.55 5.09 8.73
N ASP A 58 31.74 3.80 8.97
CA ASP A 58 33.09 3.21 9.18
C ASP A 58 33.94 3.30 7.90
N VAL A 59 33.38 3.06 6.71
CA VAL A 59 34.11 3.22 5.43
C VAL A 59 34.63 4.64 5.26
N ILE A 60 33.79 5.64 5.55
CA ILE A 60 34.18 7.05 5.44
C ILE A 60 35.30 7.37 6.42
N ASN A 61 35.17 6.91 7.65
CA ASN A 61 36.18 7.14 8.69
C ASN A 61 37.53 6.46 8.36
N GLN A 62 37.49 5.22 7.88
CA GLN A 62 38.69 4.47 7.46
C GLN A 62 39.37 5.08 6.24
N ALA A 63 38.59 5.56 5.26
CA ALA A 63 39.14 6.16 4.05
C ALA A 63 39.75 7.54 4.27
N TYR A 64 39.13 8.39 5.08
CA TYR A 64 39.56 9.79 5.24
C TYR A 64 40.46 10.02 6.48
N VAL A 65 40.21 9.31 7.59
CA VAL A 65 40.89 9.52 8.85
C VAL A 65 42.07 8.54 8.99
N SER A 66 41.82 7.25 8.87
CA SER A 66 42.84 6.21 9.13
C SER A 66 43.71 5.93 7.90
N ARG A 67 43.23 6.23 6.69
CA ARG A 67 43.89 5.96 5.39
C ARG A 67 44.38 4.50 5.24
N ASP A 68 43.66 3.57 5.87
CA ASP A 68 43.95 2.14 5.80
C ASP A 68 43.21 1.49 4.65
N PHE A 69 43.91 1.22 3.57
CA PHE A 69 43.33 0.63 2.36
C PHE A 69 42.77 -0.78 2.61
N GLN A 70 43.44 -1.58 3.46
CA GLN A 70 43.00 -2.95 3.72
C GLN A 70 41.70 -2.96 4.54
N ALA A 71 41.55 -2.08 5.51
CA ALA A 71 40.33 -1.91 6.28
C ALA A 71 39.19 -1.45 5.42
N VAL A 72 39.43 -0.50 4.49
CA VAL A 72 38.41 -0.02 3.52
C VAL A 72 37.90 -1.16 2.62
N VAL A 73 38.81 -2.02 2.11
CA VAL A 73 38.43 -3.14 1.25
C VAL A 73 37.59 -4.17 2.05
N GLN A 74 37.98 -4.51 3.26
CA GLN A 74 37.23 -5.44 4.12
C GLN A 74 35.82 -4.90 4.44
N THR A 75 35.72 -3.65 4.85
CA THR A 75 34.42 -3.03 5.20
C THR A 75 33.53 -2.89 3.96
N SER A 76 34.12 -2.58 2.79
CA SER A 76 33.39 -2.54 1.52
C SER A 76 32.84 -3.91 1.12
N LEU A 77 33.60 -4.99 1.34
CA LEU A 77 33.16 -6.36 1.07
C LEU A 77 31.99 -6.76 2.01
N LEU A 78 32.09 -6.41 3.29
CA LEU A 78 31.01 -6.62 4.26
C LEU A 78 29.75 -5.84 3.87
N LEU A 79 29.93 -4.61 3.40
CA LEU A 79 28.84 -3.76 2.93
C LEU A 79 28.13 -4.36 1.70
N MET A 80 28.90 -4.88 0.75
CA MET A 80 28.37 -5.58 -0.42
C MET A 80 27.57 -6.84 -0.02
N LEU A 81 28.07 -7.60 0.96
CA LEU A 81 27.39 -8.78 1.50
C LEU A 81 26.08 -8.38 2.21
N ALA A 82 26.10 -7.32 3.01
CA ALA A 82 24.92 -6.79 3.68
C ALA A 82 23.84 -6.30 2.69
N PHE A 83 24.23 -5.62 1.61
CA PHE A 83 23.31 -5.24 0.53
C PHE A 83 22.71 -6.46 -0.17
N SER A 84 23.50 -7.48 -0.46
CA SER A 84 23.04 -8.71 -1.10
C SER A 84 22.03 -9.45 -0.21
N LEU A 85 22.33 -9.56 1.08
CA LEU A 85 21.46 -10.19 2.09
C LEU A 85 20.15 -9.40 2.25
N ARG A 86 20.21 -8.08 2.29
CA ARG A 86 19.05 -7.19 2.29
C ARG A 86 18.17 -7.39 1.04
N GLY A 87 18.82 -7.47 -0.13
CA GLY A 87 18.12 -7.71 -1.41
C GLY A 87 17.39 -9.05 -1.42
N ALA A 88 18.06 -10.12 -0.99
CA ALA A 88 17.49 -11.45 -0.87
C ALA A 88 16.32 -11.50 0.13
N ALA A 89 16.45 -10.88 1.28
CA ALA A 89 15.40 -10.79 2.30
C ALA A 89 14.18 -10.00 1.80
N ASN A 90 14.41 -8.87 1.11
CA ASN A 90 13.35 -8.07 0.48
C ASN A 90 12.60 -8.84 -0.60
N TYR A 91 13.31 -9.57 -1.45
CA TYR A 91 12.71 -10.43 -2.45
C TYR A 91 11.89 -11.54 -1.80
N GLY A 92 12.46 -12.22 -0.82
CA GLY A 92 11.81 -13.33 -0.11
C GLY A 92 10.47 -12.93 0.52
N HIS A 93 10.45 -11.86 1.33
CA HIS A 93 9.19 -11.42 1.95
C HIS A 93 8.17 -10.93 0.92
N SER A 94 8.59 -10.24 -0.15
CA SER A 94 7.70 -9.76 -1.21
C SER A 94 7.03 -10.92 -1.95
N VAL A 95 7.78 -11.98 -2.28
CA VAL A 95 7.24 -13.18 -2.91
C VAL A 95 6.24 -13.90 -1.98
N ILE A 96 6.54 -14.02 -0.69
CA ILE A 96 5.62 -14.64 0.27
C ILE A 96 4.33 -13.85 0.37
N LEU A 97 4.41 -12.52 0.53
CA LEU A 97 3.23 -11.65 0.60
C LEU A 97 2.41 -11.69 -0.68
N ALA A 98 3.05 -11.67 -1.85
CA ALA A 98 2.36 -11.78 -3.14
C ALA A 98 1.61 -13.11 -3.27
N ARG A 99 2.24 -14.24 -2.90
CA ARG A 99 1.60 -15.57 -2.93
C ARG A 99 0.41 -15.66 -1.97
N VAL A 100 0.57 -15.15 -0.76
CA VAL A 100 -0.52 -15.12 0.23
C VAL A 100 -1.65 -14.24 -0.27
N GLY A 101 -1.34 -13.04 -0.77
CA GLY A 101 -2.31 -12.10 -1.30
C GLY A 101 -3.10 -12.65 -2.47
N ASN A 102 -2.43 -13.22 -3.48
CA ASN A 102 -3.11 -13.84 -4.62
C ASN A 102 -4.01 -15.01 -4.21
N SER A 103 -3.59 -15.78 -3.20
CA SER A 103 -4.41 -16.87 -2.65
C SER A 103 -5.66 -16.35 -1.91
N ILE A 104 -5.59 -15.19 -1.25
CA ILE A 104 -6.75 -14.53 -0.62
C ILE A 104 -7.70 -14.00 -1.69
N VAL A 105 -7.18 -13.38 -2.74
CA VAL A 105 -7.99 -12.88 -3.87
C VAL A 105 -8.76 -14.03 -4.51
N ALA A 106 -8.07 -15.13 -4.83
CA ALA A 106 -8.70 -16.31 -5.44
C ALA A 106 -9.78 -16.94 -4.54
N GLU A 107 -9.51 -17.04 -3.24
CA GLU A 107 -10.50 -17.55 -2.27
C GLU A 107 -11.72 -16.64 -2.17
N ASN A 108 -11.52 -15.31 -2.13
CA ASN A 108 -12.63 -14.36 -2.12
C ASN A 108 -13.45 -14.40 -3.42
N GLN A 109 -12.80 -14.53 -4.56
CA GLN A 109 -13.50 -14.66 -5.84
C GLN A 109 -14.38 -15.92 -5.86
N ARG A 110 -13.86 -17.06 -5.39
CA ARG A 110 -14.64 -18.31 -5.29
C ARG A 110 -15.84 -18.14 -4.37
N ARG A 111 -15.65 -17.62 -3.15
CA ARG A 111 -16.74 -17.40 -2.18
C ARG A 111 -17.81 -16.43 -2.69
N LEU A 112 -17.38 -15.37 -3.40
CA LEU A 112 -18.32 -14.43 -4.00
C LEU A 112 -19.10 -15.07 -5.14
N PHE A 113 -18.44 -15.86 -5.98
CA PHE A 113 -19.09 -16.59 -7.07
C PHE A 113 -20.11 -17.59 -6.52
N ASP A 114 -19.75 -18.39 -5.51
CA ASP A 114 -20.65 -19.34 -4.88
C ASP A 114 -21.89 -18.64 -4.28
N ARG A 115 -21.67 -17.49 -3.62
CA ARG A 115 -22.78 -16.68 -3.08
C ARG A 115 -23.67 -16.09 -4.16
N LEU A 116 -23.10 -15.69 -5.30
CA LEU A 116 -23.88 -15.19 -6.43
C LEU A 116 -24.78 -16.29 -7.01
N GLN A 117 -24.29 -17.51 -7.15
CA GLN A 117 -25.08 -18.64 -7.64
C GLN A 117 -26.29 -19.00 -6.72
N GLN A 118 -26.21 -18.67 -5.44
CA GLN A 118 -27.28 -18.88 -4.47
C GLN A 118 -28.32 -17.77 -4.43
N GLN A 119 -28.13 -16.68 -5.22
CA GLN A 119 -29.07 -15.55 -5.25
C GLN A 119 -30.26 -15.81 -6.19
N ASN A 120 -31.42 -15.23 -5.84
CA ASN A 120 -32.63 -15.33 -6.65
C ASN A 120 -32.52 -14.51 -7.95
N LEU A 121 -33.32 -14.89 -8.97
CA LEU A 121 -33.37 -14.18 -10.26
C LEU A 121 -33.66 -12.67 -10.12
N THR A 122 -34.46 -12.28 -9.15
CA THR A 122 -34.78 -10.88 -8.85
C THR A 122 -33.53 -10.06 -8.49
N TYR A 123 -32.51 -10.67 -7.89
CA TYR A 123 -31.25 -10.01 -7.59
C TYR A 123 -30.48 -9.61 -8.87
N PHE A 124 -30.53 -10.45 -9.89
CA PHE A 124 -29.85 -10.23 -11.17
C PHE A 124 -30.60 -9.24 -12.07
N SER A 125 -31.94 -9.20 -11.98
CA SER A 125 -32.73 -8.24 -12.73
C SER A 125 -32.65 -6.81 -12.21
N ALA A 126 -32.35 -6.64 -10.91
CA ALA A 126 -32.23 -5.34 -10.26
C ALA A 126 -30.82 -4.72 -10.37
N ARG A 127 -29.81 -5.46 -10.85
CA ARG A 127 -28.42 -4.99 -10.90
C ARG A 127 -27.77 -5.31 -12.24
N HIS A 128 -26.98 -4.37 -12.74
CA HIS A 128 -26.21 -4.57 -13.96
C HIS A 128 -25.09 -5.60 -13.72
N SER A 129 -24.95 -6.55 -14.64
CA SER A 129 -23.92 -7.58 -14.60
C SER A 129 -22.48 -7.01 -14.52
N SER A 130 -22.26 -5.82 -15.09
CA SER A 130 -20.98 -5.10 -15.02
C SER A 130 -20.59 -4.69 -13.60
N GLU A 131 -21.53 -4.30 -12.74
CA GLU A 131 -21.27 -3.97 -11.34
C GLU A 131 -20.84 -5.22 -10.55
N LEU A 132 -21.50 -6.35 -10.80
CA LEU A 132 -21.15 -7.61 -10.14
C LEU A 132 -19.75 -8.10 -10.56
N LEU A 133 -19.42 -8.01 -11.84
CA LEU A 133 -18.09 -8.35 -12.37
C LEU A 133 -17.00 -7.42 -11.82
N ALA A 134 -17.26 -6.12 -11.73
CA ALA A 134 -16.33 -5.16 -11.15
C ALA A 134 -16.06 -5.44 -9.66
N ARG A 135 -17.09 -5.77 -8.87
CA ARG A 135 -16.93 -6.16 -7.47
C ARG A 135 -16.14 -7.45 -7.30
N LEU A 136 -16.36 -8.42 -8.19
CA LEU A 136 -15.69 -9.72 -8.16
C LEU A 136 -14.20 -9.59 -8.50
N SER A 137 -13.85 -8.79 -9.50
CA SER A 137 -12.49 -8.66 -10.01
C SER A 137 -11.67 -7.61 -9.27
N THR A 138 -12.22 -6.40 -9.11
CA THR A 138 -11.46 -5.24 -8.58
C THR A 138 -11.52 -5.14 -7.06
N GLY A 139 -12.67 -5.48 -6.44
CA GLY A 139 -12.86 -5.34 -5.00
C GLY A 139 -11.92 -6.21 -4.17
N ALA A 140 -11.77 -7.49 -4.55
CA ALA A 140 -10.88 -8.42 -3.85
C ALA A 140 -9.39 -8.03 -4.03
N ALA A 141 -9.01 -7.56 -5.23
CA ALA A 141 -7.65 -7.10 -5.51
C ALA A 141 -7.31 -5.83 -4.71
N ALA A 142 -8.22 -4.86 -4.64
CA ALA A 142 -8.03 -3.63 -3.86
C ALA A 142 -7.90 -3.91 -2.36
N ALA A 143 -8.71 -4.82 -1.82
CA ALA A 143 -8.62 -5.23 -0.41
C ALA A 143 -7.26 -5.90 -0.11
N ASN A 144 -6.78 -6.78 -1.00
CA ASN A 144 -5.46 -7.40 -0.86
C ASN A 144 -4.33 -6.36 -0.94
N GLN A 145 -4.40 -5.41 -1.86
CA GLN A 145 -3.41 -4.34 -1.97
C GLN A 145 -3.36 -3.49 -0.70
N ALA A 146 -4.51 -3.12 -0.13
CA ALA A 146 -4.58 -2.40 1.13
C ALA A 146 -3.96 -3.21 2.29
N LEU A 147 -4.26 -4.51 2.37
CA LEU A 147 -3.70 -5.40 3.38
C LEU A 147 -2.17 -5.50 3.26
N ASN A 148 -1.64 -5.70 2.06
CA ASN A 148 -0.21 -5.76 1.81
C ASN A 148 0.50 -4.44 2.16
N LEU A 149 -0.11 -3.28 1.86
CA LEU A 149 0.40 -1.97 2.27
C LEU A 149 0.53 -1.86 3.79
N VAL A 150 -0.50 -2.26 4.53
CA VAL A 150 -0.50 -2.20 5.99
C VAL A 150 0.57 -3.13 6.58
N ILE A 151 0.64 -4.38 6.10
CA ILE A 151 1.63 -5.36 6.58
C ILE A 151 3.06 -4.87 6.29
N THR A 152 3.31 -4.32 5.11
CA THR A 152 4.64 -3.80 4.74
C THR A 152 5.01 -2.57 5.57
N ALA A 153 4.08 -1.63 5.78
CA ALA A 153 4.32 -0.44 6.57
C ALA A 153 4.64 -0.78 8.03
N PHE A 154 3.90 -1.69 8.67
CA PHE A 154 4.14 -2.09 10.04
C PHE A 154 5.29 -3.11 10.17
N GLY A 155 5.43 -4.04 9.24
CA GLY A 155 6.47 -5.05 9.29
C GLY A 155 7.84 -4.52 8.88
N ARG A 156 7.96 -3.99 7.67
CA ARG A 156 9.26 -3.56 7.14
C ARG A 156 9.61 -2.13 7.54
N ASP A 157 8.72 -1.17 7.26
CA ASP A 157 9.07 0.24 7.36
C ASP A 157 9.22 0.68 8.82
N PHE A 158 8.33 0.21 9.70
CA PHE A 158 8.44 0.49 11.13
C PHE A 158 9.68 -0.16 11.76
N LEU A 159 9.97 -1.44 11.45
CA LEU A 159 11.20 -2.10 11.94
C LEU A 159 12.46 -1.39 11.41
N THR A 160 12.47 -1.00 10.14
CA THR A 160 13.60 -0.27 9.55
C THR A 160 13.79 1.09 10.22
N LEU A 161 12.70 1.81 10.50
CA LEU A 161 12.74 3.08 11.22
C LEU A 161 13.34 2.90 12.61
N VAL A 162 12.88 1.90 13.36
CA VAL A 162 13.42 1.61 14.71
C VAL A 162 14.90 1.24 14.63
N ALA A 163 15.28 0.35 13.71
CA ALA A 163 16.65 -0.10 13.54
C ALA A 163 17.60 1.04 13.17
N LEU A 164 17.21 1.91 12.23
CA LEU A 164 18.00 3.10 11.85
C LEU A 164 18.09 4.13 12.99
N THR A 165 17.00 4.31 13.74
CA THR A 165 17.02 5.20 14.91
C THR A 165 18.01 4.71 15.96
N VAL A 166 18.04 3.41 16.22
CA VAL A 166 19.03 2.81 17.14
C VAL A 166 20.46 3.06 16.66
N VAL A 167 20.73 2.79 15.37
CA VAL A 167 22.07 3.04 14.79
C VAL A 167 22.48 4.50 14.94
N MET A 168 21.55 5.42 14.64
CA MET A 168 21.80 6.86 14.74
C MET A 168 22.17 7.27 16.17
N PHE A 169 21.47 6.75 17.20
CA PHE A 169 21.78 7.03 18.59
C PHE A 169 23.09 6.41 19.04
N VAL A 170 23.48 5.26 18.48
CA VAL A 170 24.77 4.60 18.79
C VAL A 170 25.94 5.35 18.17
N GLN A 171 25.79 5.88 16.95
CA GLN A 171 26.88 6.58 16.27
C GLN A 171 27.08 8.01 16.80
N ASP A 172 26.02 8.77 16.92
CA ASP A 172 26.08 10.16 17.38
C ASP A 172 24.80 10.55 18.15
N PRO A 173 24.78 10.48 19.47
CA PRO A 173 23.61 10.80 20.28
C PRO A 173 23.22 12.29 20.21
N ILE A 174 24.18 13.21 20.00
CA ILE A 174 23.91 14.65 19.95
C ILE A 174 23.17 15.00 18.66
N MET A 175 23.68 14.56 17.51
CA MET A 175 23.03 14.77 16.21
C MET A 175 21.69 14.05 16.12
N SER A 176 21.57 12.89 16.76
CA SER A 176 20.31 12.15 16.88
C SER A 176 19.22 12.95 17.57
N LEU A 177 19.56 13.64 18.66
CA LEU A 177 18.62 14.48 19.37
C LEU A 177 18.13 15.66 18.50
N VAL A 178 19.03 16.30 17.75
CA VAL A 178 18.70 17.40 16.83
C VAL A 178 17.71 16.92 15.77
N VAL A 179 17.98 15.76 15.14
CA VAL A 179 17.09 15.16 14.13
C VAL A 179 15.74 14.81 14.75
N PHE A 180 15.73 14.24 15.97
CA PHE A 180 14.48 13.86 16.65
C PHE A 180 13.57 15.07 16.96
N VAL A 181 14.16 16.23 17.23
CA VAL A 181 13.42 17.49 17.40
C VAL A 181 12.95 18.07 16.06
N ALA A 182 13.74 17.89 14.99
CA ALA A 182 13.41 18.40 13.66
C ALA A 182 12.30 17.58 12.95
N VAL A 183 12.18 16.28 13.24
CA VAL A 183 11.22 15.38 12.59
C VAL A 183 9.75 15.76 12.84
N PRO A 184 9.27 16.08 14.05
CA PRO A 184 7.87 16.42 14.32
C PRO A 184 7.32 17.56 13.45
N PRO A 185 7.97 18.72 13.31
CA PRO A 185 7.46 19.79 12.44
C PRO A 185 7.39 19.38 10.97
N VAL A 186 8.35 18.58 10.48
CA VAL A 186 8.32 18.04 9.11
C VAL A 186 7.13 17.11 8.93
N VAL A 187 6.86 16.22 9.89
CA VAL A 187 5.69 15.31 9.86
C VAL A 187 4.38 16.11 9.86
N LEU A 188 4.28 17.18 10.64
CA LEU A 188 3.10 18.04 10.64
C LEU A 188 2.87 18.75 9.30
N ALA A 189 3.95 19.23 8.67
CA ALA A 189 3.89 19.82 7.33
C ALA A 189 3.45 18.78 6.28
N LEU A 190 4.01 17.56 6.33
CA LEU A 190 3.62 16.44 5.47
C LEU A 190 2.16 16.04 5.65
N ARG A 191 1.62 16.02 6.88
CA ARG A 191 0.21 15.73 7.13
C ARG A 191 -0.73 16.71 6.41
N LYS A 192 -0.36 18.00 6.39
CA LYS A 192 -1.13 19.03 5.66
C LYS A 192 -1.10 18.77 4.16
N LEU A 193 0.06 18.41 3.62
CA LEU A 193 0.23 18.07 2.20
C LEU A 193 -0.56 16.82 1.82
N VAL A 194 -0.46 15.75 2.61
CA VAL A 194 -1.20 14.49 2.38
C VAL A 194 -2.70 14.72 2.40
N LYS A 195 -3.22 15.57 3.31
CA LYS A 195 -4.64 15.92 3.33
C LYS A 195 -5.08 16.59 2.03
N ARG A 196 -4.26 17.50 1.48
CA ARG A 196 -4.53 18.16 0.20
C ARG A 196 -4.51 17.18 -0.97
N ILE A 197 -3.49 16.30 -1.02
CA ILE A 197 -3.39 15.26 -2.05
C ILE A 197 -4.61 14.32 -2.00
N LYS A 198 -5.05 13.92 -0.80
CA LYS A 198 -6.23 13.07 -0.66
C LYS A 198 -7.50 13.73 -1.22
N THR A 199 -7.67 15.03 -1.04
CA THR A 199 -8.83 15.76 -1.59
C THR A 199 -8.78 15.78 -3.11
N VAL A 200 -7.62 16.07 -3.70
CA VAL A 200 -7.42 16.07 -5.15
C VAL A 200 -7.61 14.66 -5.73
N ALA A 201 -7.03 13.64 -5.11
CA ALA A 201 -7.20 12.25 -5.55
C ALA A 201 -8.67 11.80 -5.51
N MET A 202 -9.44 12.25 -4.52
CA MET A 202 -10.87 11.93 -4.45
C MET A 202 -11.68 12.64 -5.53
N SER A 203 -11.34 13.88 -5.90
CA SER A 203 -12.00 14.59 -7.00
C SER A 203 -11.67 13.93 -8.35
N GLN A 204 -10.41 13.56 -8.58
CA GLN A 204 -9.99 12.81 -9.78
C GLN A 204 -10.69 11.46 -9.89
N TRP A 205 -10.83 10.72 -8.78
CA TRP A 205 -11.55 9.45 -8.77
C TRP A 205 -13.01 9.62 -9.17
N ARG A 206 -13.69 10.65 -8.64
CA ARG A 206 -15.11 10.95 -9.00
C ARG A 206 -15.23 11.36 -10.47
N GLY A 207 -14.35 12.22 -10.96
CA GLY A 207 -14.32 12.62 -12.36
C GLY A 207 -14.05 11.44 -13.30
N GLY A 208 -13.13 10.56 -12.95
CA GLY A 208 -12.86 9.33 -13.71
C GLY A 208 -14.07 8.38 -13.75
N ALA A 209 -14.79 8.24 -12.64
CA ALA A 209 -16.02 7.45 -12.59
C ALA A 209 -17.12 8.03 -13.53
N GLN A 210 -17.32 9.35 -13.51
CA GLN A 210 -18.28 10.03 -14.41
C GLN A 210 -17.90 9.89 -15.88
N THR A 211 -16.61 9.94 -16.20
CA THR A 211 -16.11 9.72 -17.56
C THR A 211 -16.42 8.29 -18.03
N MET A 212 -16.20 7.31 -17.17
CA MET A 212 -16.48 5.90 -17.47
C MET A 212 -17.99 5.65 -17.62
N GLU A 213 -18.82 6.28 -16.77
CA GLU A 213 -20.28 6.22 -16.85
C GLU A 213 -20.78 6.77 -18.20
N THR A 214 -20.28 7.95 -18.62
CA THR A 214 -20.65 8.55 -19.92
C THR A 214 -20.24 7.66 -21.09
N LEU A 215 -19.05 7.04 -21.02
CA LEU A 215 -18.57 6.09 -22.02
C LEU A 215 -19.50 4.86 -22.10
N GLN A 216 -19.84 4.28 -20.96
CA GLN A 216 -20.69 3.11 -20.88
C GLN A 216 -22.11 3.42 -21.37
N GLU A 217 -22.68 4.56 -21.00
CA GLU A 217 -23.98 5.04 -21.47
C GLU A 217 -23.97 5.21 -22.99
N THR A 218 -22.93 5.83 -23.55
CA THR A 218 -22.78 6.03 -25.00
C THR A 218 -22.66 4.72 -25.75
N ILE A 219 -21.86 3.77 -25.26
CA ILE A 219 -21.65 2.45 -25.91
C ILE A 219 -22.94 1.62 -25.84
N GLN A 220 -23.61 1.57 -24.70
CA GLN A 220 -24.88 0.83 -24.56
C GLN A 220 -26.00 1.43 -25.36
N GLY A 221 -26.06 2.76 -25.45
CA GLY A 221 -27.05 3.51 -26.21
C GLY A 221 -26.62 3.84 -27.64
N ILE A 222 -25.59 3.23 -28.21
CA ILE A 222 -25.02 3.64 -29.51
C ILE A 222 -26.04 3.69 -30.65
N ARG A 223 -27.02 2.79 -30.64
CA ARG A 223 -28.13 2.80 -31.65
C ARG A 223 -28.97 4.08 -31.53
N LEU A 224 -29.30 4.48 -30.29
CA LEU A 224 -30.06 5.72 -30.04
C LEU A 224 -29.23 6.95 -30.39
N VAL A 225 -27.98 6.98 -30.00
CA VAL A 225 -27.05 8.06 -30.34
C VAL A 225 -26.97 8.24 -31.86
N LYS A 226 -26.85 7.14 -32.60
CA LYS A 226 -26.82 7.16 -34.09
C LYS A 226 -28.17 7.52 -34.71
N SER A 227 -29.28 6.98 -34.19
CA SER A 227 -30.60 7.24 -34.75
C SER A 227 -31.08 8.68 -34.58
N PHE A 228 -30.66 9.32 -33.48
CA PHE A 228 -31.04 10.69 -33.13
C PHE A 228 -29.92 11.72 -33.38
N THR A 229 -28.81 11.34 -34.01
CA THR A 229 -27.66 12.22 -34.33
C THR A 229 -27.14 12.97 -33.10
N LEU A 230 -26.98 12.26 -31.96
CA LEU A 230 -26.55 12.84 -30.68
C LEU A 230 -25.04 12.78 -30.47
N GLU A 231 -24.23 12.47 -31.49
CA GLU A 231 -22.78 12.28 -31.39
C GLU A 231 -22.08 13.50 -30.83
N ASP A 232 -22.43 14.69 -31.31
CA ASP A 232 -21.77 15.91 -30.86
C ASP A 232 -22.13 16.27 -29.42
N GLN A 233 -23.36 15.98 -28.99
CA GLN A 233 -23.78 16.17 -27.61
C GLN A 233 -23.02 15.21 -26.65
N MET A 234 -22.92 13.94 -27.03
CA MET A 234 -22.17 12.94 -26.23
C MET A 234 -20.67 13.26 -26.19
N ARG A 235 -20.09 13.73 -27.30
CA ARG A 235 -18.71 14.20 -27.39
C ARG A 235 -18.48 15.40 -26.46
N ALA A 236 -19.34 16.40 -26.50
CA ALA A 236 -19.23 17.58 -25.64
C ALA A 236 -19.32 17.20 -24.15
N ARG A 237 -20.23 16.31 -23.77
CA ARG A 237 -20.37 15.80 -22.41
C ARG A 237 -19.12 15.03 -21.95
N PHE A 238 -18.59 14.17 -22.81
CA PHE A 238 -17.35 13.43 -22.52
C PHE A 238 -16.15 14.36 -22.33
N HIS A 239 -15.96 15.34 -23.23
CA HIS A 239 -14.90 16.33 -23.13
C HIS A 239 -15.00 17.18 -21.86
N ALA A 240 -16.22 17.58 -21.48
CA ALA A 240 -16.45 18.31 -20.23
C ALA A 240 -16.05 17.48 -18.99
N ASN A 241 -16.39 16.17 -18.98
CA ASN A 241 -16.01 15.26 -17.89
C ASN A 241 -14.49 15.07 -17.83
N VAL A 242 -13.81 14.90 -18.97
CA VAL A 242 -12.35 14.79 -19.04
C VAL A 242 -11.67 16.08 -18.56
N ALA A 243 -12.18 17.24 -18.97
CA ALA A 243 -11.64 18.53 -18.53
C ALA A 243 -11.78 18.73 -17.01
N SER A 244 -12.86 18.24 -16.40
CA SER A 244 -13.05 18.28 -14.94
C SER A 244 -12.04 17.43 -14.15
N VAL A 245 -11.42 16.44 -14.80
CA VAL A 245 -10.38 15.59 -14.18
C VAL A 245 -9.02 16.26 -14.28
N GLN A 246 -8.80 17.15 -15.26
CA GLN A 246 -7.52 17.86 -15.49
C GLN A 246 -7.36 19.09 -14.60
N SER A 247 -8.44 19.67 -14.11
CA SER A 247 -8.42 20.86 -13.24
C SER A 247 -8.24 20.46 -11.76
#